data_3e1546c93573cb1cfdfb8712919641bb
#
_entry.id   3e1546c93573cb1cfdfb8712919641bb
#
_cell.length_a   1.000
_cell.length_b   1.000
_cell.length_c   1.000
_cell.angle_alpha   90.00
_cell.angle_beta   90.00
_cell.angle_gamma   90.00
#
_symmetry.space_group_name_H-M   'P 1'
#
loop_
_entity.id
_entity.type
_entity.pdbx_description
1 polymer ?
#
loop_
_entity_poly.entity_id
_entity_poly.type
_entity_poly.pdbx_seq_one_letter_code
_entity_poly.pdbx_strand_id
1 'polypeptide(L)'
;MTLSIHTSISALNALGKRQATSANNIANSDSDGFKKSRVVLEEGEKGRVTAKTQVVNTPGTMINQPDGSLKDASNVDLATEIITMIPTKHAYQANLKTLQTSAEMEKATLDLIG
;
A
#
# COMPACT_ATOMS: atom_id res chain seq x y z
N MET A 1 10.67 -19.23 -13.80
CA MET A 1 10.13 -17.98 -14.37
C MET A 1 8.68 -17.74 -13.98
N THR A 2 7.80 -18.75 -14.10
CA THR A 2 6.38 -18.64 -13.69
C THR A 2 6.23 -18.21 -12.22
N LEU A 3 7.05 -18.76 -11.31
CA LEU A 3 7.01 -18.41 -9.89
C LEU A 3 7.41 -16.95 -9.67
N SER A 4 8.44 -16.44 -10.35
CA SER A 4 8.84 -15.03 -10.21
C SER A 4 7.78 -14.07 -10.75
N ILE A 5 7.09 -14.44 -11.82
CA ILE A 5 5.96 -13.66 -12.37
C ILE A 5 4.82 -13.60 -11.34
N HIS A 6 4.42 -14.73 -10.77
CA HIS A 6 3.37 -14.77 -9.75
C HIS A 6 3.75 -14.01 -8.49
N THR A 7 5.00 -14.10 -8.06
CA THR A 7 5.51 -13.34 -6.92
C THR A 7 5.45 -11.83 -7.19
N SER A 8 5.89 -11.39 -8.36
CA SER A 8 5.83 -9.98 -8.76
C SER A 8 4.40 -9.45 -8.85
N ILE A 9 3.48 -10.22 -9.41
CA ILE A 9 2.06 -9.84 -9.48
C ILE A 9 1.47 -9.70 -8.06
N SER A 10 1.76 -10.65 -7.17
CA SER A 10 1.27 -10.55 -5.79
C SER A 10 1.84 -9.33 -5.07
N ALA A 11 3.10 -9.00 -5.29
CA ALA A 11 3.73 -7.80 -4.75
C ALA A 11 3.08 -6.52 -5.31
N LEU A 12 2.81 -6.46 -6.61
CA LEU A 12 2.12 -5.33 -7.23
C LEU A 12 0.73 -5.12 -6.64
N ASN A 13 -0.03 -6.19 -6.44
CA ASN A 13 -1.35 -6.12 -5.82
C ASN A 13 -1.27 -5.63 -4.37
N ALA A 14 -0.33 -6.14 -3.60
CA ALA A 14 -0.14 -5.76 -2.20
C ALA A 14 0.31 -4.29 -2.06
N LEU A 15 1.25 -3.86 -2.90
CA LEU A 15 1.74 -2.47 -2.91
C LEU A 15 0.65 -1.51 -3.43
N GLY A 16 -0.14 -1.93 -4.42
CA GLY A 16 -1.29 -1.16 -4.89
C GLY A 16 -2.31 -0.94 -3.77
N LYS A 17 -2.59 -1.96 -2.97
CA LYS A 17 -3.47 -1.87 -1.80
C LYS A 17 -2.93 -0.90 -0.75
N ARG A 18 -1.61 -0.93 -0.50
CA ARG A 18 -0.95 0.00 0.41
C ARG A 18 -1.09 1.44 -0.08
N GLN A 19 -0.86 1.67 -1.36
CA GLN A 19 -1.01 2.99 -1.98
C GLN A 19 -2.45 3.51 -1.89
N ALA A 20 -3.42 2.66 -2.20
CA ALA A 20 -4.84 3.00 -2.11
C ALA A 20 -5.26 3.33 -0.66
N THR A 21 -4.73 2.60 0.32
CA THR A 21 -5.00 2.87 1.74
C THR A 21 -4.42 4.22 2.17
N SER A 22 -3.18 4.53 1.78
CA SER A 22 -2.58 5.85 2.04
C SER A 22 -3.36 6.97 1.37
N ALA A 23 -3.80 6.77 0.14
CA ALA A 23 -4.64 7.75 -0.57
C ALA A 23 -5.97 7.98 0.14
N ASN A 24 -6.61 6.93 0.64
CA ASN A 24 -7.84 7.04 1.42
C ASN A 24 -7.61 7.78 2.74
N ASN A 25 -6.52 7.51 3.45
CA ASN A 25 -6.13 8.23 4.65
C ASN A 25 -5.95 9.72 4.37
N ILE A 26 -5.23 10.07 3.31
CA ILE A 26 -5.00 11.46 2.90
C ILE A 26 -6.31 12.17 2.59
N ALA A 27 -7.20 11.52 1.83
CA ALA A 27 -8.50 12.09 1.49
C ALA A 27 -9.35 12.39 2.72
N ASN A 28 -9.16 11.65 3.81
CA ASN A 28 -9.90 11.79 5.07
C ASN A 28 -9.07 12.43 6.18
N SER A 29 -7.98 13.12 5.84
CA SER A 29 -7.12 13.78 6.83
C SER A 29 -7.85 14.88 7.62
N ASP A 30 -8.90 15.47 7.05
CA ASP A 30 -9.73 16.49 7.68
C ASP A 30 -11.13 15.98 8.05
N SER A 31 -11.39 14.68 7.90
CA SER A 31 -12.69 14.09 8.27
C SER A 31 -12.75 13.80 9.76
N ASP A 32 -13.74 14.36 10.43
CA ASP A 32 -13.90 14.22 11.87
C ASP A 32 -14.13 12.77 12.30
N GLY A 33 -13.44 12.35 13.34
CA GLY A 33 -13.54 11.01 13.88
C GLY A 33 -12.96 9.92 12.98
N PHE A 34 -12.36 10.27 11.85
CA PHE A 34 -11.77 9.29 10.95
C PHE A 34 -10.57 8.59 11.61
N LYS A 35 -10.52 7.27 11.47
CA LYS A 35 -9.42 6.43 11.93
C LYS A 35 -8.67 5.89 10.72
N LYS A 36 -7.39 6.22 10.64
CA LYS A 36 -6.52 5.76 9.55
C LYS A 36 -6.41 4.25 9.55
N SER A 37 -6.22 3.71 8.37
CA SER A 37 -5.82 2.32 8.19
C SER A 37 -4.36 2.24 7.79
N ARG A 38 -3.72 1.14 8.13
CA ARG A 38 -2.38 0.81 7.65
C ARG A 38 -2.39 -0.55 6.99
N VAL A 39 -1.50 -0.75 6.05
CA VAL A 39 -1.32 -2.05 5.41
C VAL A 39 0.00 -2.64 5.88
N VAL A 40 -0.09 -3.87 6.40
CA VAL A 40 1.07 -4.69 6.75
C VAL A 40 1.27 -5.69 5.63
N LEU A 41 2.48 -5.74 5.09
CA LEU A 41 2.87 -6.72 4.08
C LEU A 41 3.45 -7.93 4.78
N GLU A 42 2.96 -9.11 4.44
CA GLU A 42 3.40 -10.38 5.00
C GLU A 42 3.81 -11.33 3.88
N GLU A 43 4.77 -12.18 4.17
CA GLU A 43 5.13 -13.26 3.27
C GLU A 43 4.06 -14.35 3.35
N GLY A 44 3.52 -14.71 2.20
CA GLY A 44 2.62 -15.83 2.04
C GLY A 44 3.36 -17.07 1.52
N GLU A 45 2.60 -18.09 1.16
CA GLU A 45 3.17 -19.32 0.60
C GLU A 45 3.92 -19.06 -0.71
N LYS A 46 5.01 -19.77 -0.92
CA LYS A 46 5.83 -19.73 -2.15
C LYS A 46 6.36 -18.33 -2.50
N GLY A 47 6.71 -17.54 -1.48
CA GLY A 47 7.27 -16.21 -1.67
C GLY A 47 6.27 -15.14 -2.12
N ARG A 48 4.99 -15.44 -2.09
CA ARG A 48 3.95 -14.44 -2.40
C ARG A 48 3.88 -13.39 -1.30
N VAL A 49 3.50 -12.19 -1.69
CA VAL A 49 3.26 -11.10 -0.75
C VAL A 49 1.76 -10.92 -0.56
N THR A 50 1.33 -10.85 0.69
CA THR A 50 -0.05 -10.56 1.05
C THR A 50 -0.13 -9.26 1.83
N ALA A 51 -1.22 -8.53 1.66
CA ALA A 51 -1.47 -7.27 2.34
C ALA A 51 -2.63 -7.43 3.32
N LYS A 52 -2.38 -7.11 4.58
CA LYS A 52 -3.42 -7.05 5.62
C LYS A 52 -3.67 -5.60 5.99
N THR A 53 -4.92 -5.20 5.99
CA THR A 53 -5.34 -3.86 6.42
C THR A 53 -5.74 -3.89 7.88
N GLN A 54 -5.21 -2.95 8.65
CA GLN A 54 -5.52 -2.77 10.08
C GLN A 54 -5.95 -1.34 10.33
N VAL A 55 -7.04 -1.17 11.07
CA VAL A 55 -7.48 0.15 11.53
C VAL A 55 -6.67 0.55 12.76
N VAL A 56 -6.20 1.78 12.79
CA VAL A 56 -5.47 2.36 13.92
C VAL A 56 -6.45 3.21 14.73
N ASN A 57 -6.85 2.72 15.89
CA ASN A 57 -7.89 3.34 16.72
C ASN A 57 -7.37 4.40 17.71
N THR A 58 -6.15 4.91 17.53
CA THR A 58 -5.65 6.00 18.36
C THR A 58 -6.51 7.25 18.16
N PRO A 59 -6.81 8.01 19.24
CA PRO A 59 -7.55 9.26 19.07
C PRO A 59 -6.76 10.27 18.24
N GLY A 60 -7.48 11.07 17.45
CA GLY A 60 -6.93 12.22 16.77
C GLY A 60 -6.75 13.41 17.71
N THR A 61 -6.47 14.58 17.13
CA THR A 61 -6.40 15.82 17.91
C THR A 61 -7.79 16.18 18.41
N MET A 62 -7.90 16.43 19.71
CA MET A 62 -9.16 16.89 20.32
C MET A 62 -9.31 18.39 20.12
N ILE A 63 -10.43 18.78 19.51
CA ILE A 63 -10.74 20.18 19.22
C ILE A 63 -11.89 20.64 20.11
N ASN A 64 -11.68 21.74 20.85
CA ASN A 64 -12.75 22.36 21.62
C ASN A 64 -13.75 23.05 20.70
N GLN A 65 -15.02 22.71 20.85
CA GLN A 65 -16.09 23.40 20.14
C GLN A 65 -16.63 24.57 20.91
N PRO A 66 -17.28 25.53 20.23
CA PRO A 66 -17.89 26.70 20.92
C PRO A 66 -18.94 26.35 21.98
N ASP A 67 -19.55 25.14 21.87
CA ASP A 67 -20.54 24.66 22.86
C ASP A 67 -19.90 23.99 24.07
N GLY A 68 -18.55 23.94 24.15
CA GLY A 68 -17.79 23.30 25.22
C GLY A 68 -17.58 21.80 25.06
N SER A 69 -18.08 21.18 23.98
CA SER A 69 -17.82 19.77 23.68
C SER A 69 -16.46 19.58 23.04
N LEU A 70 -15.91 18.36 23.20
CA LEU A 70 -14.67 17.95 22.53
C LEU A 70 -15.02 17.17 21.28
N LYS A 71 -14.37 17.52 20.18
CA LYS A 71 -14.48 16.83 18.90
C LYS A 71 -13.18 16.12 18.58
N ASP A 72 -13.28 14.87 18.21
CA ASP A 72 -12.14 14.05 17.76
C ASP A 72 -11.90 14.32 16.26
N ALA A 73 -10.74 14.85 15.92
CA ALA A 73 -10.32 15.01 14.54
C ALA A 73 -9.79 13.69 13.97
N SER A 74 -9.50 13.70 12.67
CA SER A 74 -8.80 12.57 12.03
C SER A 74 -7.45 12.29 12.70
N ASN A 75 -7.09 11.03 12.85
CA ASN A 75 -5.77 10.62 13.35
C ASN A 75 -4.74 10.45 12.24
N VAL A 76 -5.04 10.91 11.02
CA VAL A 76 -4.11 10.86 9.89
C VAL A 76 -3.04 11.93 10.04
N ASP A 77 -1.79 11.52 9.89
CA ASP A 77 -0.63 12.42 9.75
C ASP A 77 -0.23 12.45 8.27
N LEU A 78 -0.49 13.57 7.62
CA LEU A 78 -0.26 13.74 6.19
C LEU A 78 1.22 13.52 5.82
N ALA A 79 2.16 13.99 6.63
CA ALA A 79 3.58 13.81 6.39
C ALA A 79 3.97 12.33 6.43
N THR A 80 3.46 11.57 7.38
CA THR A 80 3.70 10.12 7.49
C THR A 80 3.13 9.38 6.29
N GLU A 81 1.93 9.73 5.83
CA GLU A 81 1.34 9.10 4.64
C GLU A 81 2.17 9.37 3.39
N ILE A 82 2.62 10.58 3.17
CA ILE A 82 3.47 10.94 2.02
C ILE A 82 4.80 10.18 2.07
N ILE A 83 5.43 10.10 3.25
CA ILE A 83 6.68 9.37 3.45
C ILE A 83 6.48 7.87 3.14
N THR A 84 5.34 7.31 3.47
CA THR A 84 5.00 5.92 3.14
C THR A 84 4.76 5.71 1.65
N MET A 85 4.15 6.68 0.96
CA MET A 85 3.82 6.58 -0.46
C MET A 85 5.07 6.54 -1.36
N ILE A 86 6.13 7.25 -1.01
CA ILE A 86 7.34 7.34 -1.84
C ILE A 86 8.03 5.98 -2.02
N PRO A 87 8.42 5.25 -0.95
CA PRO A 87 9.02 3.93 -1.11
C PRO A 87 8.04 2.90 -1.69
N THR A 88 6.75 3.03 -1.43
CA THR A 88 5.72 2.16 -2.02
C THR A 88 5.70 2.31 -3.55
N LYS A 89 5.75 3.54 -4.05
CA LYS A 89 5.85 3.82 -5.48
C LYS A 89 7.11 3.21 -6.09
N HIS A 90 8.26 3.40 -5.44
CA HIS A 90 9.53 2.85 -5.94
C HIS A 90 9.50 1.31 -5.97
N ALA A 91 8.98 0.67 -4.92
CA ALA A 91 8.84 -0.77 -4.86
C ALA A 91 7.88 -1.29 -5.96
N TYR A 92 6.78 -0.58 -6.21
CA TYR A 92 5.85 -0.90 -7.29
C TYR A 92 6.53 -0.86 -8.65
N GLN A 93 7.27 0.21 -8.93
CA GLN A 93 8.01 0.37 -10.19
C GLN A 93 9.07 -0.72 -10.37
N ALA A 94 9.81 -1.07 -9.31
CA ALA A 94 10.80 -2.13 -9.34
C ALA A 94 10.17 -3.49 -9.66
N ASN A 95 9.06 -3.84 -9.02
CA ASN A 95 8.34 -5.08 -9.29
C ASN A 95 7.73 -5.11 -10.69
N LEU A 96 7.23 -3.98 -11.17
CA LEU A 96 6.74 -3.87 -12.55
C LEU A 96 7.86 -4.13 -13.55
N LYS A 97 9.05 -3.57 -13.32
CA LYS A 97 10.21 -3.80 -14.18
C LYS A 97 10.66 -5.27 -14.13
N THR A 98 10.66 -5.88 -12.96
CA THR A 98 10.95 -7.31 -12.79
C THR A 98 9.97 -8.17 -13.59
N LEU A 99 8.69 -7.84 -13.53
CA LEU A 99 7.65 -8.56 -14.30
C LEU A 99 7.87 -8.45 -15.81
N GLN A 100 8.16 -7.25 -16.31
CA GLN A 100 8.47 -7.03 -17.72
C GLN A 100 9.69 -7.83 -18.16
N THR A 101 10.77 -7.79 -17.40
CA THR A 101 11.99 -8.52 -17.70
C THR A 101 11.76 -10.04 -17.70
N SER A 102 11.00 -10.56 -16.75
CA SER A 102 10.65 -11.98 -16.69
C SER A 102 9.84 -12.42 -17.92
N ALA A 103 8.88 -11.59 -18.34
CA ALA A 103 8.07 -11.87 -19.54
C ALA A 103 8.92 -11.85 -20.81
N GLU A 104 9.86 -10.92 -20.93
CA GLU A 104 10.78 -10.82 -22.05
C GLU A 104 11.72 -12.04 -22.09
N MET A 105 12.23 -12.49 -20.95
CA MET A 105 13.07 -13.69 -20.85
C MET A 105 12.31 -14.96 -21.24
N GLU A 106 11.07 -15.09 -20.79
CA GLU A 106 10.21 -16.23 -21.15
C GLU A 106 9.94 -16.25 -22.65
N LYS A 107 9.62 -15.12 -23.24
CA LYS A 107 9.44 -14.98 -24.68
C LYS A 107 10.71 -15.35 -25.44
N ALA A 108 11.87 -14.85 -25.03
CA ALA A 108 13.14 -15.15 -25.66
C ALA A 108 13.46 -16.66 -25.60
N THR A 109 13.13 -17.32 -24.49
CA THR A 109 13.31 -18.77 -24.33
C THR A 109 12.40 -19.55 -25.29
N LEU A 110 11.14 -19.14 -25.42
CA LEU A 110 10.18 -19.74 -26.35
C LEU A 110 10.61 -19.55 -27.80
N ASP A 111 11.13 -18.39 -28.15
CA ASP A 111 11.62 -18.10 -29.52
C ASP A 111 12.85 -18.97 -29.86
N LEU A 112 13.69 -19.34 -28.89
CA LEU A 112 14.84 -20.25 -29.09
C LEU A 112 14.42 -21.71 -29.30
N ILE A 113 13.33 -22.13 -28.67
CA ILE A 113 12.87 -23.53 -28.71
C ILE A 113 12.01 -23.79 -29.95
N GLY A 114 11.33 -22.80 -30.40
CA GLY A 114 10.34 -23.02 -31.41
C GLY A 114 10.15 -22.03 -32.46
#